data_bd001ce9d6921e258004c80fe80048d7
#
_entry.id   bd001ce9d6921e258004c80fe80048d7
#
_cell.length_a   1.000
_cell.length_b   1.000
_cell.length_c   1.000
_cell.angle_alpha   90.00
_cell.angle_beta   90.00
_cell.angle_gamma   90.00
#
_symmetry.space_group_name_H-M   'P 1'
#
loop_
_entity.id
_entity.type
_entity.pdbx_description
1 polymer ?
#
loop_
_entity_poly.entity_id
_entity_poly.type
_entity_poly.pdbx_seq_one_letter_code
_entity_poly.pdbx_strand_id
1 'polypeptide(L)'
;MARAVGVVRLGRRVFGPERLLVMAVVSPGDPAAAMERVHEAAAEGADIVEVPVLAGVAVDSREEIRRAVRFIAMVRDAHPEVLVGVSTGRPELAREACAAGADLLCGSGFRLAEVAASPGVGVVCPAGLAARAVEAGVGPERIIVSPGSTRQLRDLVAAGWPVLIPVSGQDLAGSLATAAIGAWLGARVFRVPQVRAARRALRMALAIRGDIPPGYAVRGLALGLG
;
A
#
# COMPACT_ATOMS: atom_id res chain seq x y z
N MET A 1 22.38 1.35 14.26
CA MET A 1 22.18 0.72 12.93
C MET A 1 21.57 1.76 12.00
N ALA A 2 22.24 2.10 10.90
CA ALA A 2 21.71 3.03 9.89
C ALA A 2 20.45 2.38 9.28
N ARG A 3 19.28 3.02 9.42
CA ARG A 3 18.07 2.65 8.70
C ARG A 3 18.34 2.81 7.20
N ALA A 4 17.96 1.83 6.40
CA ALA A 4 17.86 1.97 4.95
C ALA A 4 16.71 2.94 4.67
N VAL A 5 17.00 4.24 4.73
CA VAL A 5 16.02 5.32 4.55
C VAL A 5 15.35 5.14 3.18
N GLY A 6 14.05 4.91 3.20
CA GLY A 6 13.23 4.94 2.02
C GLY A 6 13.12 3.67 1.16
N VAL A 7 13.72 2.56 1.54
CA VAL A 7 13.50 1.27 0.83
C VAL A 7 12.25 0.58 1.38
N VAL A 8 11.42 0.06 0.47
CA VAL A 8 10.26 -0.79 0.80
C VAL A 8 10.48 -2.18 0.19
N ARG A 9 10.37 -3.23 1.00
CA ARG A 9 10.46 -4.62 0.58
C ARG A 9 9.15 -5.34 0.85
N LEU A 10 8.50 -5.84 -0.19
CA LEU A 10 7.24 -6.59 -0.10
C LEU A 10 7.34 -7.83 -0.98
N GLY A 11 7.07 -8.99 -0.41
CA GLY A 11 7.33 -10.25 -1.09
C GLY A 11 8.80 -10.36 -1.49
N ARG A 12 9.04 -10.63 -2.76
CA ARG A 12 10.38 -10.68 -3.37
C ARG A 12 10.82 -9.35 -3.99
N ARG A 13 9.96 -8.33 -3.97
CA ARG A 13 10.20 -7.03 -4.64
C ARG A 13 10.79 -6.01 -3.68
N VAL A 14 11.71 -5.22 -4.22
CA VAL A 14 12.36 -4.11 -3.51
C VAL A 14 12.10 -2.83 -4.30
N PHE A 15 11.63 -1.80 -3.60
CA PHE A 15 11.30 -0.50 -4.19
C PHE A 15 12.20 0.57 -3.60
N GLY A 16 12.93 1.26 -4.47
CA GLY A 16 13.79 2.38 -4.11
C GLY A 16 13.00 3.61 -3.61
N PRO A 17 13.68 4.60 -3.02
CA PRO A 17 13.03 5.77 -2.42
C PRO A 17 12.25 6.64 -3.41
N GLU A 18 12.57 6.63 -4.67
CA GLU A 18 11.91 7.37 -5.75
C GLU A 18 10.59 6.75 -6.21
N ARG A 19 10.35 5.47 -5.88
CA ARG A 19 9.16 4.76 -6.35
C ARG A 19 7.97 4.99 -5.43
N LEU A 20 6.91 5.61 -5.93
CA LEU A 20 5.61 5.67 -5.26
C LEU A 20 4.77 4.45 -5.62
N LEU A 21 4.16 3.84 -4.61
CA LEU A 21 3.31 2.66 -4.74
C LEU A 21 1.84 3.05 -4.66
N VAL A 22 1.04 2.54 -5.59
CA VAL A 22 -0.41 2.73 -5.61
C VAL A 22 -1.10 1.44 -5.22
N MET A 23 -1.94 1.52 -4.21
CA MET A 23 -2.72 0.41 -3.66
C MET A 23 -4.19 0.62 -3.99
N ALA A 24 -4.76 -0.30 -4.76
CA ALA A 24 -6.19 -0.38 -5.03
C ALA A 24 -6.88 -1.26 -3.99
N VAL A 25 -8.11 -0.92 -3.61
CA VAL A 25 -8.92 -1.73 -2.68
C VAL A 25 -9.97 -2.49 -3.47
N VAL A 26 -9.95 -3.81 -3.39
CA VAL A 26 -10.91 -4.69 -4.06
C VAL A 26 -11.57 -5.63 -3.07
N SER A 27 -12.86 -5.40 -2.78
CA SER A 27 -13.64 -6.27 -1.91
C SER A 27 -13.96 -7.59 -2.60
N PRO A 28 -13.75 -8.75 -1.94
CA PRO A 28 -13.93 -10.07 -2.53
C PRO A 28 -15.41 -10.56 -2.50
N GLY A 29 -16.37 -9.68 -2.83
CA GLY A 29 -17.80 -10.01 -2.80
C GLY A 29 -18.16 -11.08 -3.82
N ASP A 30 -18.74 -10.70 -4.98
CA ASP A 30 -18.85 -11.59 -6.13
C ASP A 30 -17.46 -11.79 -6.76
N PRO A 31 -16.95 -13.03 -6.83
CA PRO A 31 -15.58 -13.28 -7.29
C PRO A 31 -15.31 -12.82 -8.72
N ALA A 32 -16.26 -12.97 -9.65
CA ALA A 32 -16.08 -12.57 -11.04
C ALA A 32 -15.97 -11.05 -11.16
N ALA A 33 -16.90 -10.31 -10.58
CA ALA A 33 -16.85 -8.85 -10.56
C ALA A 33 -15.64 -8.30 -9.77
N ALA A 34 -15.20 -9.01 -8.73
CA ALA A 34 -13.99 -8.65 -7.99
C ALA A 34 -12.73 -8.84 -8.85
N MET A 35 -12.61 -9.94 -9.60
CA MET A 35 -11.49 -10.18 -10.51
C MET A 35 -11.45 -9.17 -11.66
N GLU A 36 -12.60 -8.78 -12.19
CA GLU A 36 -12.66 -7.71 -13.20
C GLU A 36 -12.05 -6.40 -12.67
N ARG A 37 -12.41 -6.01 -11.43
CA ARG A 37 -11.79 -4.84 -10.77
C ARG A 37 -10.28 -5.01 -10.53
N VAL A 38 -9.82 -6.23 -10.26
CA VAL A 38 -8.38 -6.51 -10.16
C VAL A 38 -7.69 -6.31 -11.51
N HIS A 39 -8.26 -6.84 -12.61
CA HIS A 39 -7.73 -6.65 -13.96
C HIS A 39 -7.66 -5.17 -14.34
N GLU A 40 -8.73 -4.42 -14.05
CA GLU A 40 -8.77 -2.99 -14.28
C GLU A 40 -7.69 -2.25 -13.45
N ALA A 41 -7.61 -2.52 -12.15
CA ALA A 41 -6.61 -1.90 -11.27
C ALA A 41 -5.18 -2.19 -11.73
N ALA A 42 -4.88 -3.43 -12.12
CA ALA A 42 -3.58 -3.82 -12.65
C ALA A 42 -3.27 -3.10 -13.97
N ALA A 43 -4.22 -3.05 -14.91
CA ALA A 43 -4.08 -2.34 -16.19
C ALA A 43 -3.91 -0.83 -16.00
N GLU A 44 -4.49 -0.25 -14.95
CA GLU A 44 -4.33 1.16 -14.57
C GLU A 44 -3.02 1.44 -13.81
N GLY A 45 -2.26 0.40 -13.49
CA GLY A 45 -0.94 0.48 -12.87
C GLY A 45 -0.95 0.42 -11.34
N ALA A 46 -1.89 -0.26 -10.72
CA ALA A 46 -1.78 -0.58 -9.29
C ALA A 46 -0.54 -1.45 -9.04
N ASP A 47 0.23 -1.13 -8.02
CA ASP A 47 1.35 -1.96 -7.56
C ASP A 47 0.87 -3.01 -6.56
N ILE A 48 -0.18 -2.67 -5.81
CA ILE A 48 -0.76 -3.49 -4.74
C ILE A 48 -2.27 -3.54 -4.94
N VAL A 49 -2.85 -4.73 -4.84
CA VAL A 49 -4.28 -4.93 -4.66
C VAL A 49 -4.53 -5.34 -3.21
N GLU A 50 -5.27 -4.52 -2.48
CA GLU A 50 -5.66 -4.80 -1.10
C GLU A 50 -7.04 -5.45 -1.06
N VAL A 51 -7.11 -6.60 -0.39
CA VAL A 51 -8.32 -7.37 -0.15
C VAL A 51 -8.77 -7.10 1.29
N PRO A 52 -9.82 -6.30 1.51
CA PRO A 52 -10.36 -6.08 2.84
C PRO A 52 -11.17 -7.31 3.28
N VAL A 53 -10.76 -7.91 4.40
CA VAL A 53 -11.49 -8.99 5.05
C VAL A 53 -11.87 -8.52 6.45
N LEU A 54 -12.87 -7.65 6.48
CA LEU A 54 -13.42 -7.11 7.73
C LEU A 54 -14.45 -8.09 8.26
N ALA A 55 -14.34 -8.43 9.54
CA ALA A 55 -15.31 -9.30 10.21
C ALA A 55 -16.72 -8.70 10.13
N GLY A 56 -17.55 -9.24 9.26
CA GLY A 56 -18.98 -8.97 9.26
C GLY A 56 -19.65 -9.69 10.41
N VAL A 57 -20.68 -9.09 10.98
CA VAL A 57 -21.38 -9.57 12.19
C VAL A 57 -22.12 -10.91 11.97
N ALA A 58 -22.14 -11.45 10.75
CA ALA A 58 -23.05 -12.58 10.40
C ALA A 58 -22.43 -13.68 9.51
N VAL A 59 -21.12 -13.72 9.27
CA VAL A 59 -20.52 -14.74 8.40
C VAL A 59 -19.68 -15.71 9.23
N ASP A 60 -19.84 -17.01 8.97
CA ASP A 60 -18.96 -18.04 9.52
C ASP A 60 -17.51 -17.69 9.20
N SER A 61 -16.71 -17.53 10.25
CA SER A 61 -15.32 -17.10 10.15
C SER A 61 -14.47 -18.02 9.25
N ARG A 62 -14.80 -19.31 9.19
CA ARG A 62 -14.11 -20.28 8.32
C ARG A 62 -14.46 -20.09 6.85
N GLU A 63 -15.72 -19.79 6.53
CA GLU A 63 -16.13 -19.54 5.15
C GLU A 63 -15.52 -18.23 4.62
N GLU A 64 -15.47 -17.22 5.45
CA GLU A 64 -14.82 -15.96 5.11
C GLU A 64 -13.32 -16.14 4.83
N ILE A 65 -12.62 -16.92 5.66
CA ILE A 65 -11.21 -17.28 5.42
C ILE A 65 -11.07 -18.02 4.09
N ARG A 66 -11.87 -19.07 3.86
CA ARG A 66 -11.81 -19.84 2.61
C ARG A 66 -12.04 -18.97 1.38
N ARG A 67 -13.00 -18.05 1.45
CA ARG A 67 -13.31 -17.13 0.36
C ARG A 67 -12.15 -16.15 0.09
N ALA A 68 -11.59 -15.58 1.14
CA ALA A 68 -10.44 -14.70 1.02
C ALA A 68 -9.21 -15.41 0.43
N VAL A 69 -8.88 -16.61 0.93
CA VAL A 69 -7.76 -17.44 0.48
C VAL A 69 -7.91 -17.79 -1.01
N ARG A 70 -9.09 -18.24 -1.44
CA ARG A 70 -9.36 -18.52 -2.86
C ARG A 70 -9.17 -17.28 -3.73
N PHE A 71 -9.70 -16.14 -3.28
CA PHE A 71 -9.57 -14.90 -4.04
C PHE A 71 -8.12 -14.44 -4.15
N ILE A 72 -7.34 -14.52 -3.07
CA ILE A 72 -5.90 -14.22 -3.08
C ILE A 72 -5.17 -15.10 -4.10
N ALA A 73 -5.43 -16.40 -4.10
CA ALA A 73 -4.83 -17.33 -5.06
C ALA A 73 -5.20 -16.95 -6.51
N MET A 74 -6.47 -16.64 -6.79
CA MET A 74 -6.91 -16.19 -8.12
C MET A 74 -6.19 -14.92 -8.57
N VAL A 75 -6.04 -13.93 -7.67
CA VAL A 75 -5.28 -12.69 -7.98
C VAL A 75 -3.83 -13.01 -8.29
N ARG A 76 -3.21 -13.87 -7.49
CA ARG A 76 -1.81 -14.27 -7.67
C ARG A 76 -1.56 -14.99 -8.99
N ASP A 77 -2.47 -15.88 -9.37
CA ASP A 77 -2.37 -16.64 -10.63
C ASP A 77 -2.55 -15.73 -11.85
N ALA A 78 -3.51 -14.81 -11.79
CA ALA A 78 -3.82 -13.91 -12.90
C ALA A 78 -2.81 -12.74 -13.02
N HIS A 79 -2.25 -12.27 -11.91
CA HIS A 79 -1.37 -11.10 -11.86
C HIS A 79 -0.15 -11.35 -10.94
N PRO A 80 0.81 -12.17 -11.36
CA PRO A 80 1.99 -12.50 -10.55
C PRO A 80 2.87 -11.28 -10.25
N GLU A 81 2.76 -10.21 -11.06
CA GLU A 81 3.48 -8.95 -10.88
C GLU A 81 2.83 -8.01 -9.88
N VAL A 82 1.56 -8.19 -9.53
CA VAL A 82 0.84 -7.34 -8.55
C VAL A 82 1.06 -7.90 -7.15
N LEU A 83 1.36 -7.02 -6.20
CA LEU A 83 1.43 -7.41 -4.80
C LEU A 83 0.04 -7.54 -4.21
N VAL A 84 -0.16 -8.56 -3.37
CA VAL A 84 -1.45 -8.77 -2.70
C VAL A 84 -1.35 -8.35 -1.23
N GLY A 85 -2.14 -7.34 -0.86
CA GLY A 85 -2.33 -6.91 0.51
C GLY A 85 -3.62 -7.47 1.09
N VAL A 86 -3.64 -7.76 2.38
CA VAL A 86 -4.84 -8.22 3.09
C VAL A 86 -5.08 -7.38 4.33
N SER A 87 -6.28 -6.79 4.40
CA SER A 87 -6.69 -6.00 5.55
C SER A 87 -7.53 -6.86 6.49
N THR A 88 -7.02 -7.13 7.67
CA THR A 88 -7.69 -7.97 8.68
C THR A 88 -7.23 -7.63 10.09
N GLY A 89 -8.09 -7.88 11.07
CA GLY A 89 -7.72 -7.87 12.50
C GLY A 89 -7.43 -9.27 13.08
N ARG A 90 -7.60 -10.34 12.28
CA ARG A 90 -7.53 -11.73 12.74
C ARG A 90 -6.22 -12.40 12.32
N PRO A 91 -5.38 -12.83 13.30
CA PRO A 91 -4.10 -13.48 13.01
C PRO A 91 -4.25 -14.82 12.26
N GLU A 92 -5.33 -15.56 12.49
CA GLU A 92 -5.61 -16.82 11.82
C GLU A 92 -5.80 -16.59 10.30
N LEU A 93 -6.64 -15.64 9.94
CA LEU A 93 -6.85 -15.24 8.55
C LEU A 93 -5.56 -14.70 7.92
N ALA A 94 -4.79 -13.90 8.68
CA ALA A 94 -3.52 -13.39 8.21
C ALA A 94 -2.53 -14.50 7.84
N ARG A 95 -2.44 -15.58 8.65
CA ARG A 95 -1.56 -16.72 8.35
C ARG A 95 -1.99 -17.46 7.09
N GLU A 96 -3.29 -17.75 6.96
CA GLU A 96 -3.85 -18.41 5.78
C GLU A 96 -3.68 -17.55 4.51
N ALA A 97 -3.87 -16.23 4.63
CA ALA A 97 -3.65 -15.29 3.53
C ALA A 97 -2.17 -15.28 3.08
N CYS A 98 -1.22 -15.27 4.01
CA CYS A 98 0.21 -15.36 3.71
C CYS A 98 0.55 -16.70 3.03
N ALA A 99 -0.02 -17.81 3.50
CA ALA A 99 0.16 -19.13 2.87
C ALA A 99 -0.40 -19.16 1.43
N ALA A 100 -1.48 -18.38 1.16
CA ALA A 100 -2.05 -18.22 -0.17
C ALA A 100 -1.30 -17.23 -1.06
N GLY A 101 -0.25 -16.57 -0.56
CA GLY A 101 0.60 -15.67 -1.33
C GLY A 101 0.36 -14.17 -1.09
N ALA A 102 -0.21 -13.77 0.04
CA ALA A 102 -0.24 -12.36 0.41
C ALA A 102 1.16 -11.83 0.75
N ASP A 103 1.50 -10.65 0.22
CA ASP A 103 2.78 -9.98 0.42
C ASP A 103 2.74 -8.93 1.53
N LEU A 104 1.54 -8.48 1.91
CA LEU A 104 1.34 -7.35 2.82
C LEU A 104 0.13 -7.58 3.72
N LEU A 105 0.30 -7.39 5.01
CA LEU A 105 -0.78 -7.38 5.98
C LEU A 105 -1.10 -5.94 6.41
N CYS A 106 -2.37 -5.56 6.40
CA CYS A 106 -2.84 -4.24 6.80
C CYS A 106 -3.73 -4.35 8.04
N GLY A 107 -3.41 -3.62 9.10
CA GLY A 107 -4.24 -3.59 10.29
C GLY A 107 -3.58 -2.96 11.51
N SER A 108 -4.38 -2.77 12.56
CA SER A 108 -3.96 -2.13 13.81
C SER A 108 -3.60 -3.11 14.93
N GLY A 109 -3.74 -4.42 14.67
CA GLY A 109 -3.47 -5.45 15.67
C GLY A 109 -1.99 -5.80 15.78
N PHE A 110 -1.42 -5.76 16.99
CA PHE A 110 -0.02 -6.16 17.24
C PHE A 110 0.28 -7.59 16.77
N ARG A 111 -0.66 -8.51 16.94
CA ARG A 111 -0.51 -9.92 16.51
C ARG A 111 -0.31 -10.10 15.01
N LEU A 112 -0.66 -9.11 14.18
CA LEU A 112 -0.34 -9.13 12.74
C LEU A 112 1.15 -8.95 12.49
N ALA A 113 1.86 -8.20 13.33
CA ALA A 113 3.31 -8.07 13.23
C ALA A 113 4.03 -9.40 13.50
N GLU A 114 3.52 -10.21 14.44
CA GLU A 114 4.05 -11.56 14.68
C GLU A 114 3.89 -12.47 13.45
N VAL A 115 2.77 -12.36 12.74
CA VAL A 115 2.57 -13.10 11.48
C VAL A 115 3.47 -12.55 10.37
N ALA A 116 3.61 -11.24 10.27
CA ALA A 116 4.47 -10.57 9.29
C ALA A 116 5.98 -10.76 9.56
N ALA A 117 6.37 -11.27 10.73
CA ALA A 117 7.75 -11.66 11.00
C ALA A 117 8.23 -12.79 10.06
N SER A 118 7.30 -13.56 9.47
CA SER A 118 7.62 -14.53 8.43
C SER A 118 8.35 -13.89 7.25
N PRO A 119 9.32 -14.58 6.62
CA PRO A 119 10.08 -14.00 5.51
C PRO A 119 9.21 -13.54 4.34
N GLY A 120 9.50 -12.35 3.83
CA GLY A 120 8.85 -11.80 2.64
C GLY A 120 7.56 -11.02 2.89
N VAL A 121 6.90 -11.15 4.02
CA VAL A 121 5.65 -10.43 4.30
C VAL A 121 5.92 -9.06 4.90
N GLY A 122 5.26 -8.01 4.37
CA GLY A 122 5.27 -6.68 4.94
C GLY A 122 4.07 -6.43 5.85
N VAL A 123 4.12 -5.35 6.63
CA VAL A 123 3.00 -4.92 7.46
C VAL A 123 2.74 -3.42 7.33
N VAL A 124 1.48 -3.05 7.18
CA VAL A 124 1.00 -1.68 7.39
C VAL A 124 0.44 -1.58 8.80
N CYS A 125 1.01 -0.70 9.61
CA CYS A 125 0.56 -0.50 10.99
C CYS A 125 0.50 0.99 11.36
N PRO A 126 -0.30 1.35 12.39
CA PRO A 126 -0.23 2.68 12.99
C PRO A 126 1.16 3.01 13.52
N ALA A 127 1.51 4.29 13.53
CA ALA A 127 2.82 4.77 13.98
C ALA A 127 3.23 4.26 15.37
N GLY A 128 2.30 4.18 16.31
CA GLY A 128 2.56 3.68 17.67
C GLY A 128 2.93 2.19 17.75
N LEU A 129 2.74 1.43 16.67
CA LEU A 129 3.06 0.00 16.62
C LEU A 129 4.33 -0.32 15.83
N ALA A 130 4.93 0.64 15.14
CA ALA A 130 6.09 0.39 14.28
C ALA A 130 7.31 -0.17 15.04
N ALA A 131 7.63 0.37 16.21
CA ALA A 131 8.72 -0.14 17.04
C ALA A 131 8.47 -1.58 17.51
N ARG A 132 7.22 -1.87 17.92
CA ARG A 132 6.82 -3.22 18.33
C ARG A 132 6.85 -4.22 17.19
N ALA A 133 6.57 -3.77 15.95
CA ALA A 133 6.71 -4.63 14.78
C ALA A 133 8.17 -5.01 14.53
N VAL A 134 9.11 -4.09 14.73
CA VAL A 134 10.55 -4.38 14.70
C VAL A 134 10.95 -5.36 15.80
N GLU A 135 10.47 -5.16 17.02
CA GLU A 135 10.71 -6.07 18.16
C GLU A 135 10.16 -7.49 17.90
N ALA A 136 9.04 -7.60 17.18
CA ALA A 136 8.47 -8.87 16.74
C ALA A 136 9.27 -9.55 15.60
N GLY A 137 10.33 -8.92 15.08
CA GLY A 137 11.20 -9.50 14.05
C GLY A 137 10.87 -9.06 12.62
N VAL A 138 9.96 -8.10 12.40
CA VAL A 138 9.72 -7.55 11.07
C VAL A 138 10.85 -6.59 10.71
N GLY A 139 11.51 -6.82 9.57
CA GLY A 139 12.55 -5.91 9.07
C GLY A 139 11.98 -4.50 8.83
N PRO A 140 12.70 -3.43 9.23
CA PRO A 140 12.21 -2.05 9.08
C PRO A 140 11.79 -1.70 7.66
N GLU A 141 12.44 -2.26 6.64
CA GLU A 141 12.13 -2.09 5.22
C GLU A 141 10.82 -2.78 4.79
N ARG A 142 10.25 -3.64 5.65
CA ARG A 142 8.96 -4.33 5.45
C ARG A 142 7.81 -3.68 6.24
N ILE A 143 8.09 -2.62 6.98
CA ILE A 143 7.10 -1.89 7.77
C ILE A 143 6.71 -0.62 7.03
N ILE A 144 5.43 -0.49 6.73
CA ILE A 144 4.82 0.73 6.19
C ILE A 144 3.97 1.33 7.31
N VAL A 145 4.16 2.61 7.58
CA VAL A 145 3.51 3.27 8.71
C VAL A 145 2.34 4.13 8.23
N SER A 146 1.18 3.96 8.86
CA SER A 146 0.02 4.81 8.63
C SER A 146 -0.03 5.92 9.69
N PRO A 147 0.04 7.21 9.30
CA PRO A 147 -0.02 8.33 10.23
C PRO A 147 -1.46 8.62 10.66
N GLY A 148 -1.65 9.10 11.88
CA GLY A 148 -2.93 9.60 12.38
C GLY A 148 -3.19 11.08 12.04
N SER A 149 -2.19 11.82 11.54
CA SER A 149 -2.30 13.24 11.20
C SER A 149 -1.22 13.70 10.23
N THR A 150 -1.42 14.85 9.59
CA THR A 150 -0.42 15.47 8.68
C THR A 150 0.88 15.84 9.39
N ARG A 151 0.82 16.25 10.66
CA ARG A 151 2.03 16.50 11.47
C ARG A 151 2.82 15.21 11.61
N GLN A 152 2.17 14.15 12.02
CA GLN A 152 2.80 12.84 12.21
C GLN A 152 3.39 12.29 10.90
N LEU A 153 2.79 12.57 9.74
CA LEU A 153 3.35 12.23 8.44
C LEU A 153 4.77 12.79 8.28
N ARG A 154 4.96 14.09 8.53
CA ARG A 154 6.26 14.75 8.39
C ARG A 154 7.31 14.15 9.33
N ASP A 155 6.93 13.91 10.59
CA ASP A 155 7.82 13.33 11.59
C ASP A 155 8.25 11.91 11.21
N LEU A 156 7.31 11.10 10.68
CA LEU A 156 7.59 9.74 10.23
C LEU A 156 8.49 9.71 9.00
N VAL A 157 8.25 10.59 8.03
CA VAL A 157 9.10 10.73 6.84
C VAL A 157 10.51 11.18 7.25
N ALA A 158 10.63 12.18 8.12
CA ALA A 158 11.92 12.64 8.66
C ALA A 158 12.65 11.54 9.43
N ALA A 159 11.90 10.66 10.12
CA ALA A 159 12.46 9.48 10.78
C ALA A 159 12.81 8.33 9.82
N GLY A 160 12.57 8.48 8.51
CA GLY A 160 12.91 7.51 7.46
C GLY A 160 11.93 6.35 7.33
N TRP A 161 10.71 6.45 7.87
CA TRP A 161 9.70 5.43 7.67
C TRP A 161 9.01 5.56 6.30
N PRO A 162 8.76 4.43 5.57
CA PRO A 162 7.80 4.44 4.48
C PRO A 162 6.41 4.73 5.03
N VAL A 163 5.73 5.74 4.49
CA VAL A 163 4.42 6.16 4.98
C VAL A 163 3.34 5.84 3.97
N LEU A 164 2.24 5.23 4.44
CA LEU A 164 1.02 5.03 3.68
C LEU A 164 0.00 6.12 3.99
N ILE A 165 -0.57 6.72 2.95
CA ILE A 165 -1.71 7.62 3.06
C ILE A 165 -2.95 6.96 2.48
N PRO A 166 -4.03 6.79 3.28
CA PRO A 166 -5.33 6.48 2.74
C PRO A 166 -5.89 7.73 2.05
N VAL A 167 -6.03 7.65 0.74
CA VAL A 167 -6.63 8.70 -0.07
C VAL A 167 -8.14 8.45 -0.11
N SER A 168 -8.85 9.00 0.85
CA SER A 168 -10.30 8.97 0.94
C SER A 168 -10.81 10.40 0.89
N GLY A 169 -11.22 10.85 -0.26
CA GLY A 169 -11.95 12.10 -0.42
C GLY A 169 -13.43 11.81 -0.71
N GLN A 170 -14.31 12.75 -0.37
CA GLN A 170 -15.73 12.68 -0.75
C GLN A 170 -15.91 12.87 -2.26
N ASP A 171 -14.91 13.50 -2.92
CA ASP A 171 -14.86 13.70 -4.35
C ASP A 171 -13.47 13.37 -4.93
N LEU A 172 -13.42 13.31 -6.26
CA LEU A 172 -12.19 13.02 -7.00
C LEU A 172 -11.12 14.11 -6.79
N ALA A 173 -11.50 15.37 -6.79
CA ALA A 173 -10.56 16.49 -6.70
C ALA A 173 -9.84 16.48 -5.34
N GLY A 174 -10.58 16.33 -4.25
CA GLY A 174 -10.03 16.21 -2.90
C GLY A 174 -9.12 14.99 -2.74
N SER A 175 -9.50 13.87 -3.36
CA SER A 175 -8.66 12.66 -3.38
C SER A 175 -7.33 12.89 -4.10
N LEU A 176 -7.35 13.49 -5.29
CA LEU A 176 -6.15 13.78 -6.06
C LEU A 176 -5.25 14.81 -5.38
N ALA A 177 -5.84 15.85 -4.77
CA ALA A 177 -5.10 16.84 -3.98
C ALA A 177 -4.40 16.16 -2.78
N THR A 178 -5.10 15.29 -2.05
CA THR A 178 -4.53 14.53 -0.93
C THR A 178 -3.35 13.67 -1.39
N ALA A 179 -3.49 12.98 -2.52
CA ALA A 179 -2.42 12.16 -3.08
C ALA A 179 -1.20 13.03 -3.46
N ALA A 180 -1.41 14.13 -4.17
CA ALA A 180 -0.34 15.04 -4.61
C ALA A 180 0.40 15.68 -3.41
N ILE A 181 -0.34 16.19 -2.42
CA ILE A 181 0.24 16.75 -1.19
C ILE A 181 0.99 15.68 -0.40
N GLY A 182 0.42 14.49 -0.27
CA GLY A 182 1.07 13.37 0.39
C GLY A 182 2.40 13.00 -0.26
N ALA A 183 2.44 12.93 -1.59
CA ALA A 183 3.67 12.69 -2.35
C ALA A 183 4.69 13.80 -2.14
N TRP A 184 4.25 15.05 -2.18
CA TRP A 184 5.10 16.22 -1.91
C TRP A 184 5.72 16.17 -0.52
N LEU A 185 4.98 15.71 0.49
CA LEU A 185 5.44 15.56 1.86
C LEU A 185 6.28 14.28 2.10
N GLY A 186 6.48 13.45 1.07
CA GLY A 186 7.35 12.27 1.14
C GLY A 186 6.66 10.95 1.46
N ALA A 187 5.31 10.89 1.44
CA ALA A 187 4.61 9.61 1.53
C ALA A 187 4.97 8.69 0.34
N ARG A 188 4.93 7.38 0.58
CA ARG A 188 5.44 6.38 -0.36
C ARG A 188 4.36 5.44 -0.91
N VAL A 189 3.33 5.18 -0.13
CA VAL A 189 2.25 4.26 -0.49
C VAL A 189 0.92 5.03 -0.43
N PHE A 190 0.12 4.88 -1.46
CA PHE A 190 -1.15 5.59 -1.61
C PHE A 190 -2.28 4.59 -1.82
N ARG A 191 -3.14 4.46 -0.83
CA ARG A 191 -4.35 3.65 -0.90
C ARG A 191 -5.45 4.49 -1.54
N VAL A 192 -5.85 4.15 -2.76
CA VAL A 192 -6.66 5.02 -3.61
C VAL A 192 -7.92 4.34 -4.13
N PRO A 193 -9.02 5.07 -4.33
CA PRO A 193 -10.22 4.54 -4.97
C PRO A 193 -10.12 4.51 -6.51
N GLN A 194 -9.29 5.37 -7.12
CA GLN A 194 -9.16 5.51 -8.57
C GLN A 194 -7.68 5.50 -8.97
N VAL A 195 -7.22 4.36 -9.44
CA VAL A 195 -5.80 4.09 -9.70
C VAL A 195 -5.24 5.01 -10.78
N ARG A 196 -5.87 5.06 -11.96
CA ARG A 196 -5.40 5.85 -13.12
C ARG A 196 -5.27 7.33 -12.80
N ALA A 197 -6.28 7.90 -12.18
CA ALA A 197 -6.28 9.32 -11.83
C ALA A 197 -5.21 9.63 -10.77
N ALA A 198 -5.09 8.79 -9.72
CA ALA A 198 -4.07 8.92 -8.70
C ALA A 198 -2.65 8.80 -9.28
N ARG A 199 -2.40 7.84 -10.17
CA ARG A 199 -1.10 7.71 -10.86
C ARG A 199 -0.70 8.99 -11.59
N ARG A 200 -1.65 9.62 -12.29
CA ARG A 200 -1.39 10.88 -13.01
C ARG A 200 -1.03 12.01 -12.04
N ALA A 201 -1.79 12.16 -10.95
CA ALA A 201 -1.54 13.19 -9.94
C ALA A 201 -0.18 12.97 -9.24
N LEU A 202 0.15 11.73 -8.88
CA LEU A 202 1.43 11.36 -8.27
C LEU A 202 2.62 11.63 -9.20
N ARG A 203 2.51 11.25 -10.49
CA ARG A 203 3.55 11.54 -11.47
C ARG A 203 3.76 13.04 -11.67
N MET A 204 2.67 13.82 -11.69
CA MET A 204 2.76 15.28 -11.76
C MET A 204 3.48 15.86 -10.55
N ALA A 205 3.13 15.42 -9.33
CA ALA A 205 3.79 15.86 -8.11
C ALA A 205 5.31 15.56 -8.11
N LEU A 206 5.71 14.37 -8.57
CA LEU A 206 7.12 14.00 -8.71
C LEU A 206 7.84 14.83 -9.77
N ALA A 207 7.18 15.12 -10.91
CA ALA A 207 7.75 15.93 -11.97
C ALA A 207 7.95 17.39 -11.53
N ILE A 208 6.98 17.98 -10.82
CA ILE A 208 7.08 19.34 -10.26
C ILE A 208 8.21 19.40 -9.22
N ARG A 209 8.38 18.35 -8.43
CA ARG A 209 9.46 18.25 -7.43
C ARG A 209 10.84 18.02 -8.04
N GLY A 210 10.90 17.65 -9.33
CA GLY A 210 12.15 17.35 -10.04
C GLY A 210 12.67 15.92 -9.87
N ASP A 211 11.91 15.03 -9.23
CA ASP A 211 12.31 13.64 -9.02
C ASP A 211 12.25 12.78 -10.28
N ILE A 212 11.41 13.18 -11.24
CA ILE A 212 11.27 12.53 -12.55
C ILE A 212 11.15 13.59 -13.66
N PRO A 213 11.53 13.27 -14.91
CA PRO A 213 11.29 14.16 -16.04
C PRO A 213 9.78 14.41 -16.24
N PRO A 214 9.38 15.63 -16.63
CA PRO A 214 7.98 15.91 -16.97
C PRO A 214 7.55 15.05 -18.17
N GLY A 215 6.33 14.50 -18.11
CA GLY A 215 5.79 13.65 -19.18
C GLY A 215 5.54 14.38 -20.51
N TYR A 216 5.50 15.73 -20.48
CA TYR A 216 5.45 16.61 -21.64
C TYR A 216 6.46 17.73 -21.44
N ALA A 217 7.39 17.87 -22.37
CA ALA A 217 8.24 19.05 -22.44
C ALA A 217 7.36 20.22 -22.90
N VAL A 218 6.94 21.10 -21.99
CA VAL A 218 6.32 22.38 -22.37
C VAL A 218 7.45 23.24 -22.92
N ARG A 219 7.50 23.43 -24.25
CA ARG A 219 8.42 24.38 -24.87
C ARG A 219 8.20 25.77 -24.25
N GLY A 220 9.20 26.29 -23.60
CA GLY A 220 9.20 27.63 -22.99
C GLY A 220 9.15 27.68 -21.46
N LEU A 221 8.95 26.59 -20.74
CA LEU A 221 9.16 26.53 -19.30
C LEU A 221 10.53 25.90 -18.98
N ALA A 222 11.60 26.47 -19.49
CA ALA A 222 12.91 26.33 -18.88
C ALA A 222 12.88 27.20 -17.62
N LEU A 223 12.50 26.64 -16.47
CA LEU A 223 12.82 27.21 -15.18
C LEU A 223 14.35 27.13 -15.08
N GLY A 224 15.00 28.24 -15.45
CA GLY A 224 16.42 28.42 -15.21
C GLY A 224 16.65 28.38 -13.71
N LEU A 225 17.00 27.24 -13.21
CA LEU A 225 17.68 27.09 -11.92
C LEU A 225 19.16 27.05 -12.25
N GLY A 226 19.77 28.26 -12.28
CA GLY A 226 21.21 28.48 -12.16
C GLY A 226 21.67 28.26 -10.74
#